data_0bf7822dfdd0b2d530fe21606f9ff8a8
#
_entry.id   0bf7822dfdd0b2d530fe21606f9ff8a8
#
_cell.length_a   1.000
_cell.length_b   1.000
_cell.length_c   1.000
_cell.angle_alpha   90.00
_cell.angle_beta   90.00
_cell.angle_gamma   90.00
#
_symmetry.space_group_name_H-M   'P 1'
#
loop_
_entity.id
_entity.type
_entity.pdbx_description
1 polymer ?
#
loop_
_entity_poly.entity_id
_entity_poly.type
_entity_poly.pdbx_seq_one_letter_code
_entity_poly.pdbx_strand_id
1 'polypeptide(L)'
;MNFFQFHRTIKIRIIETFLSSAVGSMVFPFMAIYLSFHFGLKTAGLLLLINVFVGIAINFFGGYFSDTFGRKKIIVVAESMRFLAFSTMMICNSPWLTAPLITFFMMTVNSVCWGLAGPANQAMLIDVSKPEERKTIYTIIYWANNLSIAIGGIAGGFLFKEHLFELLLALSVTTLITWFLITFVIHESYIPASTKEVRPADHARKLISNYKEVFSDRVFVLFVLAGVLVLSMEFQLTNYIGVRLADDFPLQSLFGFEFSGIEMTGFLRTENTILVVFLALFATRMIAKLNDRTVLLTSCLVFVAGYTIISYTNNLWLLFAAMLFATIGEVLRVPVQQNY
;
A
#
# COMPACT_ATOMS: atom_id res chain seq x y z
N MET A 1 25.33 -3.43 -10.86
CA MET A 1 25.16 -4.80 -10.32
C MET A 1 23.95 -5.43 -10.97
N ASN A 2 24.05 -6.68 -11.47
CA ASN A 2 22.92 -7.34 -12.12
C ASN A 2 22.07 -8.08 -11.08
N PHE A 3 20.73 -8.08 -11.27
CA PHE A 3 19.75 -8.82 -10.44
C PHE A 3 20.18 -10.27 -10.15
N PHE A 4 20.78 -10.94 -11.11
CA PHE A 4 21.22 -12.34 -10.98
C PHE A 4 22.35 -12.57 -9.98
N GLN A 5 23.09 -11.51 -9.58
CA GLN A 5 24.21 -11.58 -8.64
C GLN A 5 23.77 -11.49 -7.16
N PHE A 6 22.52 -11.09 -6.90
CA PHE A 6 22.01 -11.00 -5.53
C PHE A 6 21.87 -12.35 -4.84
N HIS A 7 21.93 -12.33 -3.51
CA HIS A 7 21.66 -13.50 -2.69
C HIS A 7 20.28 -14.09 -3.03
N ARG A 8 20.15 -15.42 -2.96
CA ARG A 8 18.93 -16.15 -3.35
C ARG A 8 17.68 -15.61 -2.64
N THR A 9 17.78 -15.34 -1.34
CA THR A 9 16.70 -14.76 -0.53
C THR A 9 16.21 -13.42 -1.09
N ILE A 10 17.13 -12.53 -1.50
CA ILE A 10 16.79 -11.22 -2.06
C ILE A 10 15.99 -11.37 -3.36
N LYS A 11 16.42 -12.26 -4.26
CA LYS A 11 15.72 -12.53 -5.52
C LYS A 11 14.31 -13.05 -5.30
N ILE A 12 14.15 -14.01 -4.38
CA ILE A 12 12.83 -14.56 -4.02
C ILE A 12 11.94 -13.48 -3.43
N ARG A 13 12.47 -12.64 -2.53
CA ARG A 13 11.74 -11.56 -1.91
C ARG A 13 11.26 -10.51 -2.93
N ILE A 14 12.07 -10.15 -3.90
CA ILE A 14 11.69 -9.21 -4.97
C ILE A 14 10.56 -9.80 -5.82
N ILE A 15 10.68 -11.07 -6.23
CA ILE A 15 9.64 -11.75 -7.04
C ILE A 15 8.33 -11.88 -6.25
N GLU A 16 8.42 -12.31 -5.00
CA GLU A 16 7.27 -12.43 -4.11
C GLU A 16 6.57 -11.08 -3.91
N THR A 17 7.34 -10.04 -3.60
CA THR A 17 6.80 -8.68 -3.45
C THR A 17 6.10 -8.22 -4.72
N PHE A 18 6.68 -8.45 -5.89
CA PHE A 18 6.07 -8.10 -7.17
C PHE A 18 4.74 -8.85 -7.38
N LEU A 19 4.73 -10.17 -7.22
CA LEU A 19 3.52 -10.99 -7.43
C LEU A 19 2.41 -10.63 -6.44
N SER A 20 2.73 -10.53 -5.16
CA SER A 20 1.76 -10.17 -4.12
C SER A 20 1.21 -8.75 -4.32
N SER A 21 2.08 -7.80 -4.70
CA SER A 21 1.66 -6.43 -4.99
C SER A 21 0.81 -6.34 -6.26
N ALA A 22 1.13 -7.10 -7.32
CA ALA A 22 0.38 -7.07 -8.57
C ALA A 22 -1.06 -7.55 -8.36
N VAL A 23 -1.23 -8.73 -7.76
CA VAL A 23 -2.58 -9.28 -7.50
C VAL A 23 -3.30 -8.48 -6.41
N GLY A 24 -2.60 -8.08 -5.35
CA GLY A 24 -3.17 -7.23 -4.30
C GLY A 24 -3.68 -5.89 -4.83
N SER A 25 -2.98 -5.29 -5.79
CA SER A 25 -3.39 -4.03 -6.43
C SER A 25 -4.62 -4.16 -7.32
N MET A 26 -5.00 -5.37 -7.72
CA MET A 26 -6.26 -5.63 -8.44
C MET A 26 -7.48 -5.69 -7.50
N VAL A 27 -7.27 -5.93 -6.20
CA VAL A 27 -8.36 -6.16 -5.23
C VAL A 27 -8.48 -5.03 -4.23
N PHE A 28 -7.43 -4.77 -3.45
CA PHE A 28 -7.53 -3.91 -2.25
C PHE A 28 -7.93 -2.46 -2.52
N PRO A 29 -7.53 -1.80 -3.61
CA PRO A 29 -7.96 -0.43 -3.89
C PRO A 29 -9.45 -0.28 -4.13
N PHE A 30 -10.12 -1.37 -4.53
CA PHE A 30 -11.54 -1.40 -4.84
C PHE A 30 -12.41 -1.92 -3.68
N MET A 31 -11.79 -2.35 -2.57
CA MET A 31 -12.54 -2.87 -1.41
C MET A 31 -13.40 -1.82 -0.72
N ALA A 32 -13.07 -0.52 -0.82
CA ALA A 32 -13.94 0.54 -0.36
C ALA A 32 -15.27 0.58 -1.11
N ILE A 33 -15.22 0.37 -2.44
CA ILE A 33 -16.41 0.26 -3.31
C ILE A 33 -17.22 -0.98 -2.93
N TYR A 34 -16.57 -2.12 -2.75
CA TYR A 34 -17.22 -3.36 -2.30
C TYR A 34 -17.98 -3.18 -0.97
N LEU A 35 -17.31 -2.58 0.02
CA LEU A 35 -17.92 -2.34 1.32
C LEU A 35 -19.06 -1.33 1.25
N SER A 36 -18.92 -0.27 0.43
CA SER A 36 -20.01 0.72 0.27
C SER A 36 -21.25 0.12 -0.40
N PHE A 37 -21.05 -0.75 -1.38
CA PHE A 37 -22.12 -1.46 -2.07
C PHE A 37 -22.92 -2.38 -1.13
N HIS A 38 -22.23 -3.10 -0.23
CA HIS A 38 -22.89 -4.06 0.67
C HIS A 38 -23.41 -3.45 1.97
N PHE A 39 -22.77 -2.42 2.51
CA PHE A 39 -23.07 -1.86 3.84
C PHE A 39 -23.52 -0.40 3.82
N GLY A 40 -23.48 0.25 2.67
CA GLY A 40 -23.70 1.69 2.52
C GLY A 40 -22.48 2.52 2.94
N LEU A 41 -22.44 3.78 2.46
CA LEU A 41 -21.29 4.68 2.58
C LEU A 41 -20.82 4.91 4.02
N LYS A 42 -21.75 5.17 4.94
CA LYS A 42 -21.41 5.47 6.35
C LYS A 42 -20.78 4.27 7.05
N THR A 43 -21.36 3.08 6.88
CA THR A 43 -20.86 1.86 7.50
C THR A 43 -19.53 1.45 6.88
N ALA A 44 -19.39 1.53 5.56
CA ALA A 44 -18.13 1.24 4.88
C ALA A 44 -16.99 2.13 5.39
N GLY A 45 -17.22 3.43 5.53
CA GLY A 45 -16.23 4.36 6.09
C GLY A 45 -15.81 3.99 7.52
N LEU A 46 -16.78 3.60 8.38
CA LEU A 46 -16.48 3.14 9.74
C LEU A 46 -15.67 1.84 9.76
N LEU A 47 -16.04 0.88 8.92
CA LEU A 47 -15.32 -0.40 8.79
C LEU A 47 -13.88 -0.20 8.31
N LEU A 48 -13.66 0.66 7.31
CA LEU A 48 -12.32 1.02 6.84
C LEU A 48 -11.50 1.71 7.93
N LEU A 49 -12.11 2.60 8.70
CA LEU A 49 -11.46 3.27 9.82
C LEU A 49 -11.03 2.26 10.89
N ILE A 50 -11.89 1.32 11.28
CA ILE A 50 -11.56 0.22 12.22
C ILE A 50 -10.38 -0.58 11.68
N ASN A 51 -10.39 -0.93 10.39
CA ASN A 51 -9.32 -1.71 9.76
C ASN A 51 -7.96 -0.98 9.83
N VAL A 52 -7.94 0.33 9.59
CA VAL A 52 -6.73 1.16 9.71
C VAL A 52 -6.22 1.17 11.14
N PHE A 53 -7.08 1.39 12.14
CA PHE A 53 -6.67 1.39 13.54
C PHE A 53 -6.11 0.05 14.00
N VAL A 54 -6.72 -1.06 13.59
CA VAL A 54 -6.21 -2.41 13.87
C VAL A 54 -4.82 -2.59 13.24
N GLY A 55 -4.65 -2.20 11.97
CA GLY A 55 -3.37 -2.28 11.27
C GLY A 55 -2.26 -1.49 11.97
N ILE A 56 -2.54 -0.25 12.38
CA ILE A 56 -1.59 0.61 13.11
C ILE A 56 -1.22 -0.03 14.46
N ALA A 57 -2.21 -0.48 15.23
CA ALA A 57 -1.98 -1.07 16.55
C ALA A 57 -1.09 -2.31 16.45
N ILE A 58 -1.31 -3.17 15.48
CA ILE A 58 -0.51 -4.37 15.30
C ILE A 58 0.89 -4.06 14.75
N ASN A 59 1.01 -3.10 13.84
CA ASN A 59 2.32 -2.68 13.30
C ASN A 59 3.26 -2.21 14.41
N PHE A 60 2.72 -1.55 15.43
CA PHE A 60 3.45 -1.09 16.59
C PHE A 60 4.16 -2.25 17.35
N PHE A 61 3.55 -3.44 17.39
CA PHE A 61 4.11 -4.61 18.05
C PHE A 61 4.88 -5.55 17.08
N GLY A 62 4.72 -5.38 15.77
CA GLY A 62 5.29 -6.28 14.76
C GLY A 62 6.82 -6.37 14.85
N GLY A 63 7.51 -5.24 15.06
CA GLY A 63 8.96 -5.22 15.27
C GLY A 63 9.38 -6.01 16.50
N TYR A 64 8.71 -5.80 17.64
CA TYR A 64 8.98 -6.53 18.88
C TYR A 64 8.82 -8.05 18.70
N PHE A 65 7.73 -8.50 18.06
CA PHE A 65 7.51 -9.93 17.83
C PHE A 65 8.55 -10.51 16.89
N SER A 66 8.94 -9.78 15.85
CA SER A 66 9.98 -10.16 14.90
C SER A 66 11.33 -10.38 15.57
N ASP A 67 11.73 -9.48 16.46
CA ASP A 67 13.01 -9.56 17.16
C ASP A 67 13.00 -10.62 18.29
N THR A 68 11.82 -10.92 18.85
CA THR A 68 11.67 -11.90 19.95
C THR A 68 11.57 -13.34 19.43
N PHE A 69 10.76 -13.57 18.40
CA PHE A 69 10.44 -14.94 17.94
C PHE A 69 11.23 -15.38 16.70
N GLY A 70 11.95 -14.45 16.07
CA GLY A 70 12.65 -14.66 14.81
C GLY A 70 11.84 -14.20 13.60
N ARG A 71 12.53 -13.67 12.62
CA ARG A 71 11.91 -12.98 11.48
C ARG A 71 11.14 -13.94 10.58
N LYS A 72 11.77 -15.06 10.20
CA LYS A 72 11.13 -16.08 9.36
C LYS A 72 9.86 -16.64 10.01
N LYS A 73 9.87 -16.92 11.31
CA LYS A 73 8.70 -17.49 12.00
C LYS A 73 7.50 -16.56 11.92
N ILE A 74 7.71 -15.26 12.20
CA ILE A 74 6.63 -14.26 12.13
C ILE A 74 6.08 -14.14 10.71
N ILE A 75 6.96 -14.12 9.71
CA ILE A 75 6.53 -14.05 8.30
C ILE A 75 5.74 -15.30 7.91
N VAL A 76 6.20 -16.51 8.27
CA VAL A 76 5.49 -17.77 7.96
C VAL A 76 4.11 -17.81 8.61
N VAL A 77 4.00 -17.40 9.88
CA VAL A 77 2.69 -17.32 10.57
C VAL A 77 1.78 -16.33 9.88
N ALA A 78 2.26 -15.13 9.58
CA ALA A 78 1.48 -14.11 8.89
C ALA A 78 1.03 -14.57 7.50
N GLU A 79 1.90 -15.19 6.69
CA GLU A 79 1.53 -15.70 5.36
C GLU A 79 0.55 -16.88 5.45
N SER A 80 0.66 -17.75 6.49
CA SER A 80 -0.33 -18.79 6.73
C SER A 80 -1.71 -18.21 7.02
N MET A 81 -1.78 -17.20 7.89
CA MET A 81 -3.03 -16.51 8.21
C MET A 81 -3.60 -15.75 6.98
N ARG A 82 -2.73 -15.13 6.18
CA ARG A 82 -3.14 -14.46 4.92
C ARG A 82 -3.72 -15.45 3.92
N PHE A 83 -3.08 -16.59 3.74
CA PHE A 83 -3.60 -17.64 2.86
C PHE A 83 -4.99 -18.10 3.30
N LEU A 84 -5.20 -18.37 4.58
CA LEU A 84 -6.51 -18.74 5.11
C LEU A 84 -7.52 -17.59 4.93
N ALA A 85 -7.12 -16.35 5.20
CA ALA A 85 -7.98 -15.19 5.03
C ALA A 85 -8.43 -15.01 3.56
N PHE A 86 -7.51 -15.08 2.60
CA PHE A 86 -7.85 -14.91 1.18
C PHE A 86 -8.64 -16.09 0.63
N SER A 87 -8.35 -17.32 1.07
CA SER A 87 -9.17 -18.48 0.73
C SER A 87 -10.60 -18.35 1.27
N THR A 88 -10.77 -17.84 2.48
CA THR A 88 -12.10 -17.56 3.05
C THR A 88 -12.79 -16.42 2.31
N MET A 89 -12.09 -15.32 1.98
CA MET A 89 -12.64 -14.25 1.15
C MET A 89 -13.10 -14.77 -0.21
N MET A 90 -12.32 -15.62 -0.86
CA MET A 90 -12.66 -16.25 -2.13
C MET A 90 -13.97 -17.06 -2.01
N ILE A 91 -14.10 -17.92 -1.01
CA ILE A 91 -15.31 -18.72 -0.78
C ILE A 91 -16.51 -17.81 -0.50
N CYS A 92 -16.33 -16.76 0.32
CA CYS A 92 -17.38 -15.80 0.69
C CYS A 92 -17.79 -14.84 -0.44
N ASN A 93 -17.13 -14.88 -1.58
CA ASN A 93 -17.47 -14.12 -2.78
C ASN A 93 -17.61 -15.04 -4.00
N SER A 94 -17.92 -16.33 -3.76
CA SER A 94 -18.16 -17.31 -4.81
C SER A 94 -19.61 -17.24 -5.32
N PRO A 95 -19.91 -17.84 -6.48
CA PRO A 95 -21.29 -17.96 -6.97
C PRO A 95 -22.23 -18.68 -6.00
N TRP A 96 -21.69 -19.45 -5.06
CA TRP A 96 -22.48 -20.25 -4.09
C TRP A 96 -22.71 -19.52 -2.77
N LEU A 97 -21.84 -18.59 -2.39
CA LEU A 97 -21.87 -17.94 -1.08
C LEU A 97 -21.42 -16.49 -1.16
N THR A 98 -22.30 -15.58 -0.76
CA THR A 98 -21.96 -14.16 -0.60
C THR A 98 -22.06 -13.78 0.87
N ALA A 99 -20.92 -13.50 1.51
CA ALA A 99 -20.83 -13.17 2.93
C ALA A 99 -19.91 -11.95 3.16
N PRO A 100 -20.41 -10.72 2.90
CA PRO A 100 -19.60 -9.50 2.93
C PRO A 100 -19.00 -9.19 4.30
N LEU A 101 -19.71 -9.52 5.38
CA LEU A 101 -19.21 -9.30 6.74
C LEU A 101 -17.99 -10.18 7.04
N ILE A 102 -18.01 -11.46 6.62
CA ILE A 102 -16.85 -12.35 6.76
C ILE A 102 -15.68 -11.84 5.89
N THR A 103 -15.98 -11.38 4.69
CA THR A 103 -14.98 -10.74 3.80
C THR A 103 -14.29 -9.56 4.48
N PHE A 104 -15.05 -8.69 5.16
CA PHE A 104 -14.48 -7.59 5.94
C PHE A 104 -13.59 -8.09 7.09
N PHE A 105 -14.03 -9.09 7.86
CA PHE A 105 -13.21 -9.66 8.94
C PHE A 105 -11.90 -10.27 8.40
N MET A 106 -11.94 -10.96 7.27
CA MET A 106 -10.75 -11.52 6.65
C MET A 106 -9.83 -10.43 6.08
N MET A 107 -10.38 -9.34 5.57
CA MET A 107 -9.61 -8.15 5.20
C MET A 107 -8.90 -7.55 6.41
N THR A 108 -9.55 -7.51 7.58
CA THR A 108 -8.93 -7.07 8.84
C THR A 108 -7.83 -8.03 9.30
N VAL A 109 -8.02 -9.35 9.17
CA VAL A 109 -6.96 -10.35 9.42
C VAL A 109 -5.76 -10.09 8.51
N ASN A 110 -5.97 -9.77 7.23
CA ASN A 110 -4.87 -9.40 6.34
C ASN A 110 -4.12 -8.15 6.82
N SER A 111 -4.81 -7.13 7.35
CA SER A 111 -4.17 -5.94 7.93
C SER A 111 -3.34 -6.27 9.17
N VAL A 112 -3.81 -7.18 10.01
CA VAL A 112 -3.02 -7.74 11.14
C VAL A 112 -1.76 -8.42 10.63
N CYS A 113 -1.87 -9.26 9.61
CA CYS A 113 -0.72 -9.95 9.02
C CYS A 113 0.31 -8.97 8.44
N TRP A 114 -0.15 -7.91 7.78
CA TRP A 114 0.70 -6.83 7.27
C TRP A 114 1.45 -6.12 8.40
N GLY A 115 0.76 -5.78 9.48
CA GLY A 115 1.35 -5.16 10.67
C GLY A 115 2.42 -6.04 11.31
N LEU A 116 2.21 -7.35 11.37
CA LEU A 116 3.17 -8.30 11.94
C LEU A 116 4.37 -8.55 11.02
N ALA A 117 4.11 -8.82 9.74
CA ALA A 117 5.15 -9.24 8.79
C ALA A 117 5.95 -8.06 8.22
N GLY A 118 5.40 -6.86 8.16
CA GLY A 118 6.03 -5.70 7.55
C GLY A 118 7.43 -5.40 8.09
N PRO A 119 7.59 -5.16 9.42
CA PRO A 119 8.89 -4.94 10.03
C PRO A 119 9.84 -6.14 9.87
N ALA A 120 9.33 -7.37 10.01
CA ALA A 120 10.11 -8.59 9.83
C ALA A 120 10.67 -8.72 8.42
N ASN A 121 9.86 -8.40 7.41
CA ASN A 121 10.25 -8.43 6.00
C ASN A 121 11.34 -7.42 5.68
N GLN A 122 11.21 -6.18 6.17
CA GLN A 122 12.22 -5.14 5.97
C GLN A 122 13.53 -5.51 6.67
N ALA A 123 13.45 -5.98 7.91
CA ALA A 123 14.61 -6.38 8.67
C ALA A 123 15.35 -7.57 8.03
N MET A 124 14.62 -8.61 7.59
CA MET A 124 15.21 -9.75 6.88
C MET A 124 15.95 -9.32 5.61
N LEU A 125 15.40 -8.36 4.85
CA LEU A 125 16.06 -7.85 3.66
C LEU A 125 17.37 -7.14 3.98
N ILE A 126 17.41 -6.37 5.07
CA ILE A 126 18.62 -5.69 5.55
C ILE A 126 19.68 -6.70 5.99
N ASP A 127 19.28 -7.77 6.70
CA ASP A 127 20.22 -8.78 7.23
C ASP A 127 20.97 -9.54 6.15
N VAL A 128 20.29 -9.83 5.03
CA VAL A 128 20.86 -10.63 3.93
C VAL A 128 21.48 -9.78 2.84
N SER A 129 21.43 -8.44 2.94
CA SER A 129 21.98 -7.51 1.94
C SER A 129 23.22 -6.81 2.46
N LYS A 130 24.21 -6.65 1.57
CA LYS A 130 25.37 -5.78 1.84
C LYS A 130 24.96 -4.30 1.74
N PRO A 131 25.57 -3.39 2.54
CA PRO A 131 25.24 -1.97 2.49
C PRO A 131 25.28 -1.37 1.08
N GLU A 132 26.25 -1.79 0.26
CA GLU A 132 26.45 -1.29 -1.11
C GLU A 132 25.33 -1.77 -2.07
N GLU A 133 24.68 -2.88 -1.76
CA GLU A 133 23.61 -3.47 -2.57
C GLU A 133 22.24 -2.86 -2.26
N ARG A 134 22.04 -2.33 -1.05
CA ARG A 134 20.73 -1.89 -0.54
C ARG A 134 20.07 -0.87 -1.44
N LYS A 135 20.81 0.14 -1.91
CA LYS A 135 20.27 1.16 -2.83
C LYS A 135 19.69 0.52 -4.09
N THR A 136 20.39 -0.43 -4.70
CA THR A 136 19.93 -1.11 -5.92
C THR A 136 18.71 -2.00 -5.62
N ILE A 137 18.73 -2.73 -4.51
CA ILE A 137 17.61 -3.60 -4.09
C ILE A 137 16.34 -2.77 -3.87
N TYR A 138 16.41 -1.67 -3.10
CA TYR A 138 15.26 -0.80 -2.86
C TYR A 138 14.77 -0.13 -4.15
N THR A 139 15.67 0.22 -5.07
CA THR A 139 15.28 0.75 -6.38
C THR A 139 14.49 -0.29 -7.18
N ILE A 140 14.94 -1.55 -7.21
CA ILE A 140 14.22 -2.62 -7.93
C ILE A 140 12.86 -2.87 -7.29
N ILE A 141 12.77 -2.93 -5.95
CA ILE A 141 11.50 -3.09 -5.23
C ILE A 141 10.55 -1.93 -5.52
N TYR A 142 11.05 -0.70 -5.53
CA TYR A 142 10.27 0.49 -5.89
C TYR A 142 9.66 0.39 -7.30
N TRP A 143 10.48 0.03 -8.30
CA TRP A 143 10.03 -0.19 -9.66
C TRP A 143 9.02 -1.33 -9.77
N ALA A 144 9.29 -2.45 -9.10
CA ALA A 144 8.38 -3.59 -9.06
C ALA A 144 7.02 -3.23 -8.47
N ASN A 145 7.00 -2.47 -7.37
CA ASN A 145 5.77 -2.01 -6.75
C ASN A 145 4.99 -1.06 -7.67
N ASN A 146 5.64 -0.08 -8.28
CA ASN A 146 4.96 0.85 -9.19
C ASN A 146 4.38 0.13 -10.42
N LEU A 147 5.14 -0.80 -11.01
CA LEU A 147 4.65 -1.61 -12.11
C LEU A 147 3.45 -2.48 -11.69
N SER A 148 3.50 -3.06 -10.48
CA SER A 148 2.40 -3.82 -9.90
C SER A 148 1.13 -2.96 -9.71
N ILE A 149 1.29 -1.74 -9.22
CA ILE A 149 0.18 -0.80 -9.03
C ILE A 149 -0.42 -0.39 -10.37
N ALA A 150 0.41 -0.13 -11.39
CA ALA A 150 -0.06 0.24 -12.71
C ALA A 150 -0.85 -0.90 -13.38
N ILE A 151 -0.31 -2.13 -13.38
CA ILE A 151 -1.00 -3.32 -13.90
C ILE A 151 -2.28 -3.58 -13.09
N GLY A 152 -2.19 -3.54 -11.77
CA GLY A 152 -3.29 -3.81 -10.87
C GLY A 152 -4.41 -2.76 -10.97
N GLY A 153 -4.08 -1.50 -11.19
CA GLY A 153 -5.05 -0.43 -11.37
C GLY A 153 -5.95 -0.67 -12.59
N ILE A 154 -5.35 -0.96 -13.73
CA ILE A 154 -6.11 -1.28 -14.97
C ILE A 154 -6.85 -2.61 -14.81
N ALA A 155 -6.13 -3.70 -14.53
CA ALA A 155 -6.73 -5.02 -14.47
C ALA A 155 -7.82 -5.12 -13.39
N GLY A 156 -7.58 -4.53 -12.21
CA GLY A 156 -8.57 -4.46 -11.15
C GLY A 156 -9.79 -3.64 -11.53
N GLY A 157 -9.61 -2.48 -12.17
CA GLY A 157 -10.73 -1.66 -12.66
C GLY A 157 -11.70 -2.48 -13.53
N PHE A 158 -11.19 -3.22 -14.51
CA PHE A 158 -12.02 -4.01 -15.41
C PHE A 158 -12.54 -5.33 -14.81
N LEU A 159 -11.75 -5.98 -13.95
CA LEU A 159 -12.08 -7.33 -13.48
C LEU A 159 -12.80 -7.34 -12.12
N PHE A 160 -12.64 -6.31 -11.31
CA PHE A 160 -13.09 -6.32 -9.91
C PHE A 160 -14.58 -6.57 -9.76
N LYS A 161 -15.41 -5.95 -10.60
CA LYS A 161 -16.87 -6.02 -10.48
C LYS A 161 -17.43 -7.41 -10.82
N GLU A 162 -16.94 -8.01 -11.91
CA GLU A 162 -17.52 -9.24 -12.46
C GLU A 162 -16.70 -10.50 -12.14
N HIS A 163 -15.40 -10.32 -11.84
CA HIS A 163 -14.44 -11.40 -11.63
C HIS A 163 -13.78 -11.35 -10.25
N LEU A 164 -14.50 -10.87 -9.22
CA LEU A 164 -13.95 -10.77 -7.86
C LEU A 164 -13.53 -12.13 -7.31
N PHE A 165 -14.31 -13.19 -7.59
CA PHE A 165 -13.98 -14.55 -7.16
C PHE A 165 -12.63 -15.00 -7.75
N GLU A 166 -12.41 -14.81 -9.04
CA GLU A 166 -11.18 -15.19 -9.73
C GLU A 166 -9.98 -14.36 -9.26
N LEU A 167 -10.17 -13.07 -8.97
CA LEU A 167 -9.14 -12.23 -8.38
C LEU A 167 -8.75 -12.69 -6.97
N LEU A 168 -9.71 -13.05 -6.15
CA LEU A 168 -9.47 -13.60 -4.81
C LEU A 168 -8.84 -15.00 -4.86
N LEU A 169 -9.20 -15.82 -5.85
CA LEU A 169 -8.53 -17.09 -6.15
C LEU A 169 -7.06 -16.85 -6.49
N ALA A 170 -6.78 -15.91 -7.42
CA ALA A 170 -5.41 -15.56 -7.80
C ALA A 170 -4.60 -15.05 -6.59
N LEU A 171 -5.22 -14.25 -5.72
CA LEU A 171 -4.61 -13.75 -4.49
C LEU A 171 -4.30 -14.89 -3.51
N SER A 172 -5.22 -15.84 -3.34
CA SER A 172 -5.03 -17.02 -2.50
C SER A 172 -3.91 -17.92 -3.02
N VAL A 173 -3.89 -18.21 -4.33
CA VAL A 173 -2.83 -19.00 -4.98
C VAL A 173 -1.47 -18.31 -4.87
N THR A 174 -1.41 -17.01 -5.13
CA THR A 174 -0.16 -16.24 -5.00
C THR A 174 0.37 -16.29 -3.56
N THR A 175 -0.51 -16.15 -2.58
CA THR A 175 -0.13 -16.21 -1.16
C THR A 175 0.33 -17.63 -0.77
N LEU A 176 -0.28 -18.67 -1.32
CA LEU A 176 0.16 -20.05 -1.11
C LEU A 176 1.57 -20.27 -1.69
N ILE A 177 1.85 -19.77 -2.88
CA ILE A 177 3.18 -19.82 -3.50
C ILE A 177 4.19 -19.07 -2.63
N THR A 178 3.85 -17.88 -2.17
CA THR A 178 4.70 -17.07 -1.28
C THR A 178 4.97 -17.80 0.02
N TRP A 179 3.94 -18.35 0.66
CA TRP A 179 4.06 -19.16 1.88
C TRP A 179 5.01 -20.36 1.69
N PHE A 180 4.86 -21.08 0.58
CA PHE A 180 5.74 -22.21 0.25
C PHE A 180 7.20 -21.75 0.08
N LEU A 181 7.45 -20.69 -0.67
CA LEU A 181 8.78 -20.15 -0.91
C LEU A 181 9.44 -19.68 0.40
N ILE A 182 8.70 -18.98 1.27
CA ILE A 182 9.24 -18.51 2.54
C ILE A 182 9.50 -19.68 3.49
N THR A 183 8.60 -20.65 3.55
CA THR A 183 8.71 -21.77 4.48
C THR A 183 9.88 -22.69 4.12
N PHE A 184 10.02 -23.06 2.85
CA PHE A 184 10.95 -24.12 2.42
C PHE A 184 12.23 -23.60 1.77
N VAL A 185 12.24 -22.39 1.23
CA VAL A 185 13.38 -21.88 0.45
C VAL A 185 14.17 -20.80 1.18
N ILE A 186 13.51 -19.96 1.96
CA ILE A 186 14.17 -18.90 2.74
C ILE A 186 14.65 -19.48 4.08
N HIS A 187 15.88 -19.14 4.46
CA HIS A 187 16.43 -19.50 5.77
C HIS A 187 16.26 -18.35 6.75
N GLU A 188 16.23 -18.67 8.06
CA GLU A 188 16.21 -17.64 9.11
C GLU A 188 17.49 -16.80 9.02
N SER A 189 17.31 -15.48 8.98
CA SER A 189 18.41 -14.51 8.88
C SER A 189 18.87 -13.99 10.24
N TYR A 190 18.05 -14.17 11.25
CA TYR A 190 18.26 -13.60 12.56
C TYR A 190 18.02 -14.66 13.64
N ILE A 191 19.04 -14.91 14.46
CA ILE A 191 18.92 -15.73 15.66
C ILE A 191 18.65 -14.75 16.83
N PRO A 192 17.47 -14.81 17.46
CA PRO A 192 17.19 -13.97 18.61
C PRO A 192 18.29 -14.18 19.65
N ALA A 193 18.99 -13.10 20.03
CA ALA A 193 19.89 -13.17 21.14
C ALA A 193 19.06 -13.61 22.36
N SER A 194 19.61 -14.50 23.19
CA SER A 194 19.02 -14.94 24.46
C SER A 194 18.97 -13.73 25.44
N THR A 195 18.19 -12.72 25.08
CA THR A 195 17.99 -11.53 25.91
C THR A 195 16.89 -11.83 26.91
N LYS A 196 17.17 -11.47 28.16
CA LYS A 196 16.22 -11.44 29.27
C LYS A 196 14.83 -11.06 28.74
N GLU A 197 13.83 -11.85 29.09
CA GLU A 197 12.42 -11.65 28.73
C GLU A 197 12.00 -10.19 29.03
N VAL A 198 12.13 -9.34 28.04
CA VAL A 198 11.51 -8.01 28.09
C VAL A 198 10.02 -8.24 27.91
N ARG A 199 9.25 -8.07 28.95
CA ARG A 199 7.80 -8.24 28.90
C ARG A 199 7.22 -7.29 27.85
N PRO A 200 6.22 -7.72 27.06
CA PRO A 200 5.56 -6.85 26.06
C PRO A 200 5.11 -5.50 26.65
N ALA A 201 4.67 -5.51 27.91
CA ALA A 201 4.27 -4.32 28.65
C ALA A 201 5.44 -3.34 28.89
N ASP A 202 6.65 -3.83 29.16
CA ASP A 202 7.83 -2.99 29.39
C ASP A 202 8.32 -2.39 28.05
N HIS A 203 8.20 -3.16 26.97
CA HIS A 203 8.47 -2.66 25.62
C HIS A 203 7.50 -1.55 25.24
N ALA A 204 6.19 -1.77 25.43
CA ALA A 204 5.16 -0.75 25.17
C ALA A 204 5.40 0.51 26.03
N ARG A 205 5.75 0.35 27.32
CA ARG A 205 6.03 1.48 28.22
C ARG A 205 7.25 2.28 27.77
N LYS A 206 8.32 1.61 27.34
CA LYS A 206 9.51 2.25 26.79
C LYS A 206 9.21 3.00 25.50
N LEU A 207 8.42 2.40 24.60
CA LEU A 207 7.97 3.05 23.37
C LEU A 207 7.13 4.31 23.70
N ILE A 208 6.14 4.21 24.58
CA ILE A 208 5.32 5.36 24.99
C ILE A 208 6.18 6.48 25.58
N SER A 209 7.18 6.12 26.40
CA SER A 209 8.13 7.09 26.97
C SER A 209 8.94 7.81 25.89
N ASN A 210 9.45 7.07 24.91
CA ASN A 210 10.19 7.63 23.77
C ASN A 210 9.30 8.55 22.92
N TYR A 211 8.05 8.13 22.67
CA TYR A 211 7.08 8.97 21.95
C TYR A 211 6.75 10.27 22.72
N LYS A 212 6.65 10.21 24.04
CA LYS A 212 6.41 11.41 24.87
C LYS A 212 7.52 12.46 24.67
N GLU A 213 8.77 12.02 24.56
CA GLU A 213 9.91 12.90 24.28
C GLU A 213 9.79 13.52 22.87
N VAL A 214 9.49 12.71 21.87
CA VAL A 214 9.27 13.15 20.47
C VAL A 214 8.10 14.13 20.37
N PHE A 215 6.99 13.89 21.08
CA PHE A 215 5.83 14.79 21.12
C PHE A 215 6.13 16.14 21.80
N SER A 216 7.23 16.25 22.54
CA SER A 216 7.67 17.53 23.11
C SER A 216 8.27 18.48 22.07
N ASP A 217 8.76 17.94 20.94
CA ASP A 217 9.23 18.75 19.81
C ASP A 217 8.05 19.19 18.93
N ARG A 218 7.59 20.42 19.18
CA ARG A 218 6.44 21.01 18.47
C ARG A 218 6.69 21.14 16.95
N VAL A 219 7.93 21.43 16.54
CA VAL A 219 8.25 21.60 15.11
C VAL A 219 8.16 20.27 14.41
N PHE A 220 8.74 19.23 15.01
CA PHE A 220 8.65 17.88 14.48
C PHE A 220 7.19 17.38 14.43
N VAL A 221 6.39 17.60 15.47
CA VAL A 221 4.97 17.22 15.49
C VAL A 221 4.18 17.93 14.38
N LEU A 222 4.38 19.23 14.19
CA LEU A 222 3.72 19.97 13.12
C LEU A 222 4.14 19.47 11.74
N PHE A 223 5.43 19.16 11.55
CA PHE A 223 5.93 18.59 10.30
C PHE A 223 5.28 17.22 9.99
N VAL A 224 5.22 16.33 11.00
CA VAL A 224 4.56 15.03 10.88
C VAL A 224 3.08 15.18 10.56
N LEU A 225 2.36 16.07 11.28
CA LEU A 225 0.95 16.34 11.04
C LEU A 225 0.69 16.86 9.62
N ALA A 226 1.52 17.78 9.13
CA ALA A 226 1.43 18.26 7.75
C ALA A 226 1.64 17.12 6.75
N GLY A 227 2.63 16.25 6.99
CA GLY A 227 2.87 15.05 6.18
C GLY A 227 1.67 14.11 6.15
N VAL A 228 1.08 13.84 7.32
CA VAL A 228 -0.12 13.00 7.44
C VAL A 228 -1.31 13.58 6.67
N LEU A 229 -1.54 14.89 6.76
CA LEU A 229 -2.63 15.57 6.04
C LEU A 229 -2.45 15.44 4.52
N VAL A 230 -1.24 15.61 4.02
CA VAL A 230 -0.97 15.47 2.59
C VAL A 230 -1.12 14.02 2.13
N LEU A 231 -0.57 13.05 2.87
CA LEU A 231 -0.75 11.63 2.56
C LEU A 231 -2.22 11.20 2.61
N SER A 232 -3.02 11.78 3.52
CA SER A 232 -4.44 11.47 3.60
C SER A 232 -5.20 11.80 2.32
N MET A 233 -4.78 12.83 1.58
CA MET A 233 -5.36 13.18 0.28
C MET A 233 -5.12 12.11 -0.77
N GLU A 234 -3.93 11.54 -0.82
CA GLU A 234 -3.59 10.45 -1.75
C GLU A 234 -4.47 9.22 -1.53
N PHE A 235 -4.72 8.84 -0.27
CA PHE A 235 -5.62 7.74 0.06
C PHE A 235 -7.09 8.00 -0.31
N GLN A 236 -7.51 9.24 -0.56
CA GLN A 236 -8.87 9.53 -1.01
C GLN A 236 -9.16 8.99 -2.41
N LEU A 237 -8.15 8.80 -3.26
CA LEU A 237 -8.35 8.28 -4.61
C LEU A 237 -9.06 6.92 -4.62
N THR A 238 -8.65 6.03 -3.73
CA THR A 238 -9.21 4.67 -3.65
C THR A 238 -10.35 4.54 -2.63
N ASN A 239 -10.47 5.45 -1.68
CA ASN A 239 -11.52 5.41 -0.67
C ASN A 239 -12.73 6.26 -1.08
N TYR A 240 -12.66 7.58 -0.91
CA TYR A 240 -13.79 8.46 -1.20
C TYR A 240 -14.02 8.64 -2.71
N ILE A 241 -12.99 9.02 -3.46
CA ILE A 241 -13.12 9.33 -4.89
C ILE A 241 -13.50 8.08 -5.68
N GLY A 242 -12.88 6.94 -5.35
CA GLY A 242 -13.20 5.66 -6.00
C GLY A 242 -14.66 5.26 -5.80
N VAL A 243 -15.19 5.40 -4.58
CA VAL A 243 -16.60 5.13 -4.28
C VAL A 243 -17.52 6.14 -4.99
N ARG A 244 -17.20 7.43 -4.93
CA ARG A 244 -17.97 8.47 -5.64
C ARG A 244 -18.01 8.23 -7.15
N LEU A 245 -16.87 7.90 -7.77
CA LEU A 245 -16.84 7.59 -9.19
C LEU A 245 -17.65 6.34 -9.51
N ALA A 246 -17.58 5.31 -8.68
CA ALA A 246 -18.37 4.09 -8.88
C ALA A 246 -19.88 4.36 -8.86
N ASP A 247 -20.33 5.31 -8.01
CA ASP A 247 -21.75 5.65 -7.87
C ASP A 247 -22.23 6.70 -8.90
N ASP A 248 -21.42 7.75 -9.16
CA ASP A 248 -21.88 8.96 -9.86
C ASP A 248 -21.32 9.09 -11.30
N PHE A 249 -20.25 8.35 -11.65
CA PHE A 249 -19.63 8.51 -12.97
C PHE A 249 -20.46 7.81 -14.05
N PRO A 250 -20.90 8.53 -15.08
CA PRO A 250 -21.72 7.94 -16.14
C PRO A 250 -20.91 6.96 -16.98
N LEU A 251 -21.58 5.94 -17.51
CA LEU A 251 -20.97 5.03 -18.49
C LEU A 251 -20.49 5.84 -19.70
N GLN A 252 -19.24 5.71 -20.04
CA GLN A 252 -18.61 6.39 -21.18
C GLN A 252 -17.91 5.38 -22.07
N SER A 253 -17.65 5.80 -23.32
CA SER A 253 -16.86 5.01 -24.26
C SER A 253 -15.67 5.80 -24.77
N LEU A 254 -14.50 5.16 -24.81
CA LEU A 254 -13.27 5.71 -25.35
C LEU A 254 -12.57 4.64 -26.21
N PHE A 255 -12.25 4.96 -27.45
CA PHE A 255 -11.63 4.03 -28.41
C PHE A 255 -12.38 2.70 -28.58
N GLY A 256 -13.72 2.70 -28.42
CA GLY A 256 -14.56 1.50 -28.54
C GLY A 256 -14.65 0.65 -27.29
N PHE A 257 -14.05 1.06 -26.18
CA PHE A 257 -14.18 0.42 -24.87
C PHE A 257 -15.17 1.20 -24.01
N GLU A 258 -16.16 0.51 -23.46
CA GLU A 258 -17.06 1.06 -22.45
C GLU A 258 -16.42 0.94 -21.07
N PHE A 259 -16.58 1.98 -20.24
CA PHE A 259 -16.07 1.99 -18.87
C PHE A 259 -16.94 2.84 -17.96
N SER A 260 -16.98 2.43 -16.70
CA SER A 260 -17.71 3.06 -15.60
C SER A 260 -16.73 3.75 -14.63
N GLY A 261 -17.23 4.20 -13.51
CA GLY A 261 -16.40 4.83 -12.48
C GLY A 261 -15.39 3.89 -11.82
N ILE A 262 -15.63 2.57 -11.84
CA ILE A 262 -14.67 1.60 -11.28
C ILE A 262 -13.43 1.54 -12.17
N GLU A 263 -13.62 1.39 -13.48
CA GLU A 263 -12.53 1.41 -14.45
C GLU A 263 -11.82 2.77 -14.46
N MET A 264 -12.60 3.87 -14.34
CA MET A 264 -12.04 5.22 -14.24
C MET A 264 -11.11 5.38 -13.03
N THR A 265 -11.48 4.82 -11.89
CA THR A 265 -10.59 4.77 -10.70
C THR A 265 -9.29 4.01 -11.00
N GLY A 266 -9.38 2.90 -11.71
CA GLY A 266 -8.23 2.14 -12.18
C GLY A 266 -7.32 2.95 -13.12
N PHE A 267 -7.91 3.69 -14.08
CA PHE A 267 -7.17 4.55 -15.00
C PHE A 267 -6.44 5.67 -14.29
N LEU A 268 -7.10 6.40 -13.39
CA LEU A 268 -6.48 7.48 -12.63
C LEU A 268 -5.33 6.98 -11.77
N ARG A 269 -5.49 5.82 -11.14
CA ARG A 269 -4.43 5.20 -10.35
C ARG A 269 -3.22 4.81 -11.20
N THR A 270 -3.48 4.22 -12.36
CA THR A 270 -2.41 3.84 -13.31
C THR A 270 -1.71 5.06 -13.87
N GLU A 271 -2.47 6.09 -14.26
CA GLU A 271 -1.92 7.37 -14.71
C GLU A 271 -0.99 7.98 -13.66
N ASN A 272 -1.45 8.13 -12.40
CA ASN A 272 -0.62 8.63 -11.31
C ASN A 272 0.69 7.83 -11.21
N THR A 273 0.60 6.50 -11.17
CA THR A 273 1.79 5.65 -11.00
C THR A 273 2.78 5.78 -12.17
N ILE A 274 2.28 5.80 -13.40
CA ILE A 274 3.13 5.98 -14.59
C ILE A 274 3.79 7.35 -14.57
N LEU A 275 3.01 8.40 -14.29
CA LEU A 275 3.53 9.77 -14.21
C LEU A 275 4.57 9.94 -13.11
N VAL A 276 4.35 9.34 -11.91
CA VAL A 276 5.34 9.34 -10.82
C VAL A 276 6.66 8.77 -11.30
N VAL A 277 6.65 7.63 -11.97
CA VAL A 277 7.86 6.99 -12.48
C VAL A 277 8.60 7.88 -13.48
N PHE A 278 7.89 8.48 -14.43
CA PHE A 278 8.50 9.35 -15.43
C PHE A 278 8.97 10.68 -14.84
N LEU A 279 8.11 11.35 -14.09
CA LEU A 279 8.42 12.70 -13.57
C LEU A 279 9.50 12.67 -12.48
N ALA A 280 9.59 11.61 -11.67
CA ALA A 280 10.63 11.47 -10.66
C ALA A 280 12.05 11.53 -11.23
N LEU A 281 12.26 11.10 -12.48
CA LEU A 281 13.55 11.18 -13.16
C LEU A 281 14.00 12.64 -13.38
N PHE A 282 13.06 13.57 -13.46
CA PHE A 282 13.32 14.97 -13.75
C PHE A 282 13.09 15.89 -12.54
N ALA A 283 12.43 15.41 -11.49
CA ALA A 283 11.99 16.19 -10.34
C ALA A 283 13.13 17.01 -9.71
N THR A 284 14.25 16.37 -9.40
CA THR A 284 15.41 17.03 -8.78
C THR A 284 16.01 18.12 -9.67
N ARG A 285 15.98 17.96 -11.01
CA ARG A 285 16.45 18.99 -11.94
C ARG A 285 15.50 20.18 -12.02
N MET A 286 14.19 19.91 -11.95
CA MET A 286 13.15 20.96 -12.01
C MET A 286 13.22 21.89 -10.79
N ILE A 287 13.50 21.34 -9.60
CA ILE A 287 13.54 22.11 -8.36
C ILE A 287 14.93 22.67 -7.99
N ALA A 288 16.00 22.24 -8.66
CA ALA A 288 17.40 22.54 -8.28
C ALA A 288 17.74 24.03 -8.08
N LYS A 289 16.97 24.93 -8.69
CA LYS A 289 17.18 26.40 -8.59
C LYS A 289 16.12 27.11 -7.74
N LEU A 290 15.17 26.36 -7.18
CA LEU A 290 14.05 26.93 -6.43
C LEU A 290 14.31 26.82 -4.92
N ASN A 291 13.73 27.72 -4.16
CA ASN A 291 13.78 27.66 -2.70
C ASN A 291 12.85 26.53 -2.18
N ASP A 292 13.36 25.70 -1.28
CA ASP A 292 12.65 24.55 -0.70
C ASP A 292 11.25 24.92 -0.18
N ARG A 293 11.14 26.05 0.53
CA ARG A 293 9.84 26.54 1.04
C ARG A 293 8.86 26.81 -0.10
N THR A 294 9.32 27.45 -1.17
CA THR A 294 8.47 27.74 -2.33
C THR A 294 8.05 26.46 -3.02
N VAL A 295 8.99 25.52 -3.21
CA VAL A 295 8.68 24.20 -3.80
C VAL A 295 7.64 23.47 -2.97
N LEU A 296 7.82 23.36 -1.64
CA LEU A 296 6.86 22.68 -0.75
C LEU A 296 5.46 23.33 -0.82
N LEU A 297 5.37 24.66 -0.73
CA LEU A 297 4.08 25.34 -0.74
C LEU A 297 3.38 25.22 -2.09
N THR A 298 4.08 25.48 -3.21
CA THR A 298 3.47 25.42 -4.54
C THR A 298 3.09 23.98 -4.92
N SER A 299 3.95 23.01 -4.63
CA SER A 299 3.66 21.61 -4.91
C SER A 299 2.47 21.07 -4.09
N CYS A 300 2.37 21.45 -2.80
CA CYS A 300 1.21 21.12 -2.00
C CYS A 300 -0.08 21.76 -2.53
N LEU A 301 -0.05 23.04 -2.94
CA LEU A 301 -1.22 23.71 -3.51
C LEU A 301 -1.67 23.04 -4.81
N VAL A 302 -0.75 22.73 -5.70
CA VAL A 302 -1.04 22.03 -6.97
C VAL A 302 -1.62 20.64 -6.70
N PHE A 303 -1.04 19.89 -5.76
CA PHE A 303 -1.52 18.58 -5.35
C PHE A 303 -2.95 18.62 -4.82
N VAL A 304 -3.21 19.51 -3.85
CA VAL A 304 -4.55 19.66 -3.24
C VAL A 304 -5.58 20.14 -4.28
N ALA A 305 -5.22 21.10 -5.14
CA ALA A 305 -6.10 21.57 -6.20
C ALA A 305 -6.49 20.45 -7.18
N GLY A 306 -5.51 19.63 -7.59
CA GLY A 306 -5.77 18.47 -8.44
C GLY A 306 -6.75 17.49 -7.81
N TYR A 307 -6.50 17.04 -6.57
CA TYR A 307 -7.41 16.14 -5.86
C TYR A 307 -8.79 16.75 -5.61
N THR A 308 -8.86 18.05 -5.34
CA THR A 308 -10.14 18.77 -5.19
C THR A 308 -10.94 18.69 -6.48
N ILE A 309 -10.33 18.97 -7.63
CA ILE A 309 -11.02 18.88 -8.92
C ILE A 309 -11.50 17.45 -9.18
N ILE A 310 -10.65 16.44 -8.97
CA ILE A 310 -11.00 15.02 -9.14
C ILE A 310 -12.19 14.64 -8.25
N SER A 311 -12.30 15.22 -7.05
CA SER A 311 -13.37 14.91 -6.10
C SER A 311 -14.77 15.39 -6.53
N TYR A 312 -14.88 16.31 -7.49
CA TYR A 312 -16.17 16.89 -7.89
C TYR A 312 -16.53 16.67 -9.35
N THR A 313 -15.56 16.42 -10.24
CA THR A 313 -15.82 16.33 -11.68
C THR A 313 -16.15 14.91 -12.13
N ASN A 314 -17.02 14.79 -13.14
CA ASN A 314 -17.25 13.57 -13.91
C ASN A 314 -16.81 13.73 -15.39
N ASN A 315 -16.15 14.84 -15.72
CA ASN A 315 -15.61 15.04 -17.05
C ASN A 315 -14.30 14.25 -17.20
N LEU A 316 -14.26 13.33 -18.17
CA LEU A 316 -13.14 12.42 -18.43
C LEU A 316 -11.80 13.14 -18.57
N TRP A 317 -11.76 14.14 -19.42
CA TRP A 317 -10.51 14.84 -19.74
C TRP A 317 -10.03 15.71 -18.58
N LEU A 318 -10.99 16.27 -17.82
CA LEU A 318 -10.66 17.05 -16.63
C LEU A 318 -10.16 16.14 -15.50
N LEU A 319 -10.64 14.90 -15.38
CA LEU A 319 -10.13 13.92 -14.44
C LEU A 319 -8.65 13.59 -14.72
N PHE A 320 -8.31 13.27 -15.99
CA PHE A 320 -6.92 13.01 -16.38
C PHE A 320 -6.03 14.26 -16.20
N ALA A 321 -6.47 15.43 -16.65
CA ALA A 321 -5.71 16.65 -16.47
C ALA A 321 -5.46 16.98 -14.98
N ALA A 322 -6.47 16.83 -14.14
CA ALA A 322 -6.36 17.07 -12.71
C ALA A 322 -5.45 16.04 -12.02
N MET A 323 -5.45 14.79 -12.46
CA MET A 323 -4.53 13.77 -11.98
C MET A 323 -3.08 14.08 -12.38
N LEU A 324 -2.84 14.52 -13.61
CA LEU A 324 -1.52 14.98 -14.04
C LEU A 324 -1.01 16.12 -13.14
N PHE A 325 -1.84 17.15 -12.87
CA PHE A 325 -1.47 18.24 -11.97
C PHE A 325 -1.21 17.75 -10.55
N ALA A 326 -2.06 16.91 -10.00
CA ALA A 326 -1.87 16.32 -8.68
C ALA A 326 -0.54 15.58 -8.60
N THR A 327 -0.24 14.74 -9.60
CA THR A 327 1.01 13.96 -9.65
C THR A 327 2.25 14.85 -9.79
N ILE A 328 2.19 15.94 -10.55
CA ILE A 328 3.28 16.93 -10.60
C ILE A 328 3.55 17.50 -9.20
N GLY A 329 2.50 17.91 -8.49
CA GLY A 329 2.62 18.40 -7.11
C GLY A 329 3.24 17.36 -6.18
N GLU A 330 2.80 16.11 -6.26
CA GLU A 330 3.35 14.98 -5.48
C GLU A 330 4.85 14.80 -5.73
N VAL A 331 5.25 14.66 -6.98
CA VAL A 331 6.62 14.32 -7.37
C VAL A 331 7.61 15.46 -7.07
N LEU A 332 7.20 16.70 -7.16
CA LEU A 332 8.07 17.84 -6.82
C LEU A 332 8.27 18.00 -5.31
N ARG A 333 7.28 17.61 -4.51
CA ARG A 333 7.33 17.69 -3.04
C ARG A 333 8.28 16.68 -2.42
N VAL A 334 8.26 15.42 -2.90
CA VAL A 334 8.94 14.28 -2.26
C VAL A 334 10.44 14.51 -2.03
N PRO A 335 11.27 14.96 -3.02
CA PRO A 335 12.69 15.15 -2.80
C PRO A 335 13.01 16.21 -1.73
N VAL A 336 12.20 17.26 -1.64
CA VAL A 336 12.41 18.33 -0.64
C VAL A 336 12.00 17.85 0.74
N GLN A 337 10.85 17.17 0.85
CA GLN A 337 10.35 16.65 2.14
C GLN A 337 11.30 15.60 2.76
N GLN A 338 12.01 14.82 1.96
CA GLN A 338 12.96 13.81 2.45
C GLN A 338 14.27 14.41 3.00
N ASN A 339 14.55 15.68 2.73
CA ASN A 339 15.73 16.37 3.25
C ASN A 339 15.52 16.96 4.65
N TYR A 340 14.29 16.99 5.14
CA TYR A 340 13.90 17.43 6.49
C TYR A 340 13.50 16.25 7.38
#